data_82cce37b4e7a7c653311cc437ad483ed
#
_entry.id   82cce37b4e7a7c653311cc437ad483ed
#
_cell.length_a   1.000
_cell.length_b   1.000
_cell.length_c   1.000
_cell.angle_alpha   90.00
_cell.angle_beta   90.00
_cell.angle_gamma   90.00
#
_symmetry.space_group_name_H-M   'P 1'
#
loop_
_entity.id
_entity.type
_entity.pdbx_description
1 polymer ?
#
loop_
_entity_poly.entity_id
_entity_poly.type
_entity_poly.pdbx_seq_one_letter_code
_entity_poly.pdbx_strand_id
1 'polypeptide(L)'
;MIAITGSNGKSTVTTLVGDMLARAGLDVAVGGNIGIPALSLLDRPAPDVYVLELSSFQLETTESLNAQAATVLNISPDHMDRYDDLSEYAHAKARIFSGVGRMVINRDDPWVVAMTHEDREVVTFGLGRPIGHDFGLIDHDGASWLACGRQPLMPETAVPVPGHHNVANVLAAYALATAVSRDLAAMTEAVRAFRGLAHRTQIVVRRDGVDWIDDSKGTNVGATAAAMAGLSGPVVLIAGGDGKGADFAPLAAVVRDKARAVVLIGRDAARIEEALRGCCPIVHARDMDEAVLMARAQAQTGDQVLLSPACASFDMFRNYAHRGEVFVDAVTRLVVSGSGGAHG
;
A
#
# COMPACT_ATOMS: atom_id res chain seq x y z
N MET A 1 21.32 6.59 6.52
CA MET A 1 20.29 6.48 5.48
C MET A 1 19.54 5.17 5.65
N ILE A 2 18.20 5.19 5.50
CA ILE A 2 17.32 4.03 5.38
C ILE A 2 16.77 4.00 3.96
N ALA A 3 16.76 2.83 3.30
CA ALA A 3 16.32 2.67 1.93
C ALA A 3 15.12 1.69 1.84
N ILE A 4 14.07 2.08 1.11
CA ILE A 4 12.81 1.35 1.05
C ILE A 4 12.38 1.17 -0.39
N THR A 5 12.15 -0.10 -0.80
CA THR A 5 11.53 -0.45 -2.08
C THR A 5 10.49 -1.56 -1.89
N GLY A 6 9.85 -1.97 -2.96
CA GLY A 6 8.83 -3.02 -3.02
C GLY A 6 7.87 -2.76 -4.17
N SER A 7 6.99 -3.67 -4.47
CA SER A 7 5.89 -3.42 -5.41
C SER A 7 4.89 -2.47 -4.76
N ASN A 8 4.44 -2.77 -3.55
CA ASN A 8 3.42 -2.03 -2.82
C ASN A 8 3.91 -1.59 -1.43
N GLY A 9 3.24 -0.60 -0.80
CA GLY A 9 3.52 -0.16 0.58
C GLY A 9 4.66 0.85 0.73
N LYS A 10 5.51 1.05 -0.27
CA LYS A 10 6.72 1.91 -0.21
C LYS A 10 6.49 3.25 0.49
N SER A 11 5.60 4.07 -0.04
CA SER A 11 5.38 5.44 0.47
C SER A 11 4.82 5.44 1.90
N THR A 12 3.94 4.48 2.23
CA THR A 12 3.41 4.31 3.59
C THR A 12 4.53 4.02 4.57
N VAL A 13 5.41 3.06 4.26
CA VAL A 13 6.53 2.69 5.13
C VAL A 13 7.54 3.83 5.21
N THR A 14 7.86 4.49 4.09
CA THR A 14 8.80 5.62 4.04
C THR A 14 8.34 6.78 4.91
N THR A 15 7.07 7.18 4.78
CA THR A 15 6.50 8.25 5.62
C THR A 15 6.49 7.83 7.09
N LEU A 16 6.03 6.61 7.39
CA LEU A 16 5.91 6.13 8.75
C LEU A 16 7.27 6.03 9.46
N VAL A 17 8.33 5.56 8.76
CA VAL A 17 9.70 5.55 9.28
C VAL A 17 10.18 6.99 9.56
N GLY A 18 9.90 7.92 8.65
CA GLY A 18 10.20 9.34 8.86
C GLY A 18 9.55 9.90 10.12
N ASP A 19 8.23 9.65 10.29
CA ASP A 19 7.46 10.11 11.44
C ASP A 19 7.95 9.47 12.75
N MET A 20 8.26 8.16 12.73
CA MET A 20 8.82 7.43 13.90
C MET A 20 10.14 8.03 14.36
N LEU A 21 11.07 8.29 13.45
CA LEU A 21 12.38 8.82 13.77
C LEU A 21 12.33 10.30 14.17
N ALA A 22 11.50 11.11 13.53
CA ALA A 22 11.26 12.49 13.90
C ALA A 22 10.68 12.59 15.32
N ARG A 23 9.73 11.71 15.67
CA ARG A 23 9.15 11.67 17.01
C ARG A 23 10.16 11.15 18.06
N ALA A 24 11.12 10.34 17.65
CA ALA A 24 12.27 9.95 18.48
C ALA A 24 13.34 11.06 18.63
N GLY A 25 13.08 12.27 18.12
CA GLY A 25 13.92 13.46 18.31
C GLY A 25 15.02 13.66 17.28
N LEU A 26 14.98 12.93 16.16
CA LEU A 26 15.99 13.06 15.09
C LEU A 26 15.55 14.07 14.02
N ASP A 27 16.53 14.78 13.41
CA ASP A 27 16.30 15.52 12.16
C ASP A 27 16.27 14.52 11.00
N VAL A 28 15.13 14.43 10.31
CA VAL A 28 14.89 13.42 9.27
C VAL A 28 14.58 14.11 7.94
N ALA A 29 15.23 13.65 6.86
CA ALA A 29 14.89 14.04 5.51
C ALA A 29 14.26 12.85 4.76
N VAL A 30 12.99 13.02 4.35
CA VAL A 30 12.22 12.00 3.63
C VAL A 30 12.10 12.40 2.16
N GLY A 31 12.37 11.47 1.23
CA GLY A 31 12.22 11.75 -0.20
C GLY A 31 12.57 10.58 -1.11
N GLY A 32 12.96 10.87 -2.36
CA GLY A 32 13.31 9.90 -3.39
C GLY A 32 12.20 9.74 -4.43
N ASN A 33 11.62 8.56 -4.56
CA ASN A 33 10.47 8.30 -5.45
C ASN A 33 9.14 8.84 -4.88
N ILE A 34 9.19 9.48 -3.73
CA ILE A 34 8.08 10.17 -3.07
C ILE A 34 8.50 11.59 -2.71
N GLY A 35 7.60 12.54 -2.87
CA GLY A 35 7.79 13.93 -2.42
C GLY A 35 9.00 14.60 -3.07
N ILE A 36 10.02 14.93 -2.27
CA ILE A 36 11.23 15.63 -2.71
C ILE A 36 12.20 14.65 -3.38
N PRO A 37 12.69 14.91 -4.61
CA PRO A 37 13.72 14.09 -5.25
C PRO A 37 14.96 13.92 -4.35
N ALA A 38 15.59 12.73 -4.37
CA ALA A 38 16.69 12.42 -3.46
C ALA A 38 17.85 13.44 -3.52
N LEU A 39 18.22 13.91 -4.71
CA LEU A 39 19.29 14.90 -4.89
C LEU A 39 18.91 16.27 -4.32
N SER A 40 17.66 16.67 -4.39
CA SER A 40 17.20 17.96 -3.83
C SER A 40 17.21 17.97 -2.28
N LEU A 41 17.33 16.81 -1.63
CA LEU A 41 17.53 16.75 -0.20
C LEU A 41 18.92 17.23 0.24
N LEU A 42 19.87 17.35 -0.69
CA LEU A 42 21.21 17.88 -0.45
C LEU A 42 21.24 19.42 -0.39
N ASP A 43 20.18 20.10 -0.82
CA ASP A 43 20.06 21.56 -0.81
C ASP A 43 19.80 22.12 0.61
N ARG A 44 19.62 21.25 1.62
CA ARG A 44 19.45 21.59 3.04
C ARG A 44 20.67 21.11 3.86
N PRO A 45 20.85 21.63 5.09
CA PRO A 45 21.82 21.05 6.02
C PRO A 45 21.62 19.54 6.19
N ALA A 46 22.73 18.80 6.35
CA ALA A 46 22.67 17.34 6.48
C ALA A 46 21.81 16.94 7.71
N PRO A 47 20.77 16.13 7.51
CA PRO A 47 19.96 15.62 8.61
C PRO A 47 20.69 14.48 9.35
N ASP A 48 20.16 14.07 10.51
CA ASP A 48 20.64 12.87 11.19
C ASP A 48 20.39 11.61 10.35
N VAL A 49 19.27 11.57 9.63
CA VAL A 49 18.86 10.41 8.83
C VAL A 49 18.14 10.83 7.54
N TYR A 50 18.57 10.22 6.42
CA TYR A 50 17.81 10.21 5.18
C TYR A 50 16.93 8.94 5.12
N VAL A 51 15.65 9.08 4.82
CA VAL A 51 14.71 7.98 4.58
C VAL A 51 14.25 8.06 3.11
N LEU A 52 14.72 7.12 2.29
CA LEU A 52 14.54 7.19 0.85
C LEU A 52 13.61 6.09 0.34
N GLU A 53 12.55 6.49 -0.36
CA GLU A 53 11.78 5.60 -1.23
C GLU A 53 12.53 5.44 -2.56
N LEU A 54 12.74 4.21 -3.00
CA LEU A 54 13.43 3.92 -4.26
C LEU A 54 12.57 3.02 -5.17
N SER A 55 12.41 3.43 -6.44
CA SER A 55 11.81 2.59 -7.47
C SER A 55 12.82 1.58 -8.02
N SER A 56 12.34 0.54 -8.72
CA SER A 56 13.23 -0.38 -9.44
C SER A 56 14.07 0.36 -10.47
N PHE A 57 13.51 1.35 -11.16
CA PHE A 57 14.22 2.15 -12.18
C PHE A 57 15.39 2.95 -11.61
N GLN A 58 15.23 3.52 -10.42
CA GLN A 58 16.32 4.20 -9.71
C GLN A 58 17.39 3.20 -9.27
N LEU A 59 16.98 2.02 -8.78
CA LEU A 59 17.90 0.99 -8.32
C LEU A 59 18.71 0.39 -9.47
N GLU A 60 18.18 0.28 -10.70
CA GLU A 60 18.93 -0.16 -11.88
C GLU A 60 20.16 0.70 -12.16
N THR A 61 20.09 1.99 -11.86
CA THR A 61 21.18 2.95 -12.11
C THR A 61 21.97 3.31 -10.84
N THR A 62 21.65 2.67 -9.70
CA THR A 62 22.35 2.91 -8.43
C THR A 62 23.47 1.89 -8.25
N GLU A 63 24.72 2.36 -8.14
CA GLU A 63 25.90 1.48 -8.03
C GLU A 63 26.38 1.31 -6.58
N SER A 64 26.27 2.32 -5.74
CA SER A 64 26.86 2.35 -4.39
C SER A 64 25.86 2.82 -3.33
N LEU A 65 24.84 2.00 -3.06
CA LEU A 65 23.88 2.27 -2.02
C LEU A 65 24.28 1.57 -0.72
N ASN A 66 24.98 2.19 0.17
CA ASN A 66 25.35 1.61 1.46
C ASN A 66 24.40 2.11 2.55
N ALA A 67 23.14 1.65 2.55
CA ALA A 67 22.14 2.01 3.54
C ALA A 67 22.43 1.35 4.90
N GLN A 68 22.19 2.04 6.01
CA GLN A 68 22.26 1.48 7.37
C GLN A 68 21.20 0.39 7.59
N ALA A 69 20.03 0.55 6.99
CA ALA A 69 19.00 -0.48 6.86
C ALA A 69 18.28 -0.35 5.52
N ALA A 70 17.93 -1.46 4.92
CA ALA A 70 17.20 -1.50 3.66
C ALA A 70 16.12 -2.59 3.68
N THR A 71 15.07 -2.41 2.89
CA THR A 71 14.00 -3.40 2.71
C THR A 71 13.49 -3.47 1.28
N VAL A 72 13.14 -4.68 0.85
CA VAL A 72 12.15 -4.94 -0.18
C VAL A 72 10.87 -5.39 0.54
N LEU A 73 9.80 -4.61 0.45
CA LEU A 73 8.57 -4.89 1.21
C LEU A 73 7.82 -6.11 0.69
N ASN A 74 7.75 -6.24 -0.62
CA ASN A 74 7.07 -7.32 -1.33
C ASN A 74 7.39 -7.29 -2.81
N ILE A 75 7.17 -8.41 -3.49
CA ILE A 75 7.28 -8.54 -4.95
C ILE A 75 5.95 -9.07 -5.50
N SER A 76 5.33 -8.29 -6.35
CA SER A 76 4.16 -8.67 -7.15
C SER A 76 4.27 -8.07 -8.55
N PRO A 77 3.67 -8.66 -9.59
CA PRO A 77 3.77 -8.14 -10.95
C PRO A 77 3.37 -6.67 -11.05
N ASP A 78 4.30 -5.85 -11.49
CA ASP A 78 4.10 -4.44 -11.85
C ASP A 78 5.19 -4.07 -12.85
N HIS A 79 4.90 -3.16 -13.77
CA HIS A 79 5.85 -2.76 -14.82
C HIS A 79 6.32 -3.91 -15.74
N MET A 80 5.44 -4.89 -16.02
CA MET A 80 5.72 -6.01 -16.94
C MET A 80 5.79 -5.58 -18.42
N ASP A 81 5.53 -4.32 -18.70
CA ASP A 81 5.83 -3.64 -19.96
C ASP A 81 7.33 -3.30 -20.11
N ARG A 82 8.12 -3.38 -19.03
CA ARG A 82 9.54 -3.06 -18.99
C ARG A 82 10.42 -4.27 -18.66
N TYR A 83 9.95 -5.17 -17.81
CA TYR A 83 10.69 -6.34 -17.38
C TYR A 83 10.19 -7.58 -18.11
N ASP A 84 11.10 -8.43 -18.55
CA ASP A 84 10.77 -9.66 -19.27
C ASP A 84 10.01 -10.64 -18.38
N ASP A 85 10.35 -10.68 -17.08
CA ASP A 85 9.68 -11.51 -16.09
C ASP A 85 9.76 -10.92 -14.66
N LEU A 86 9.09 -11.59 -13.72
CA LEU A 86 9.06 -11.19 -12.32
C LEU A 86 10.43 -11.33 -11.63
N SER A 87 11.28 -12.23 -12.11
CA SER A 87 12.64 -12.44 -11.59
C SER A 87 13.53 -11.24 -11.89
N GLU A 88 13.48 -10.72 -13.12
CA GLU A 88 14.23 -9.52 -13.50
C GLU A 88 13.81 -8.31 -12.66
N TYR A 89 12.49 -8.12 -12.48
CA TYR A 89 11.96 -7.08 -11.61
C TYR A 89 12.41 -7.23 -10.14
N ALA A 90 12.43 -8.47 -9.61
CA ALA A 90 12.91 -8.76 -8.27
C ALA A 90 14.43 -8.47 -8.14
N HIS A 91 15.24 -8.85 -9.14
CA HIS A 91 16.67 -8.56 -9.17
C HIS A 91 16.96 -7.06 -9.19
N ALA A 92 16.21 -6.26 -9.97
CA ALA A 92 16.36 -4.81 -9.96
C ALA A 92 16.10 -4.23 -8.55
N LYS A 93 15.11 -4.73 -7.82
CA LYS A 93 14.83 -4.30 -6.44
C LYS A 93 15.85 -4.83 -5.43
N ALA A 94 16.37 -6.04 -5.59
CA ALA A 94 17.36 -6.63 -4.68
C ALA A 94 18.65 -5.79 -4.59
N ARG A 95 18.94 -4.95 -5.59
CA ARG A 95 20.07 -4.00 -5.56
C ARG A 95 20.01 -3.02 -4.38
N ILE A 96 18.84 -2.84 -3.74
CA ILE A 96 18.71 -2.02 -2.55
C ILE A 96 19.54 -2.56 -1.37
N PHE A 97 19.84 -3.84 -1.39
CA PHE A 97 20.67 -4.49 -0.38
C PHE A 97 22.19 -4.36 -0.64
N SER A 98 22.63 -3.58 -1.63
CA SER A 98 24.05 -3.28 -1.84
C SER A 98 24.65 -2.62 -0.60
N GLY A 99 25.84 -3.08 -0.16
CA GLY A 99 26.53 -2.59 1.05
C GLY A 99 26.44 -3.58 2.22
N VAL A 100 26.66 -3.10 3.44
CA VAL A 100 26.85 -3.94 4.63
C VAL A 100 25.80 -3.73 5.76
N GLY A 101 24.86 -2.81 5.60
CA GLY A 101 23.86 -2.51 6.62
C GLY A 101 22.82 -3.62 6.82
N ARG A 102 21.92 -3.40 7.76
CA ARG A 102 20.86 -4.36 8.12
C ARG A 102 19.92 -4.62 6.95
N MET A 103 19.63 -5.90 6.70
CA MET A 103 18.57 -6.33 5.80
C MET A 103 17.26 -6.51 6.60
N VAL A 104 16.21 -5.81 6.19
CA VAL A 104 14.86 -5.99 6.75
C VAL A 104 14.03 -6.78 5.74
N ILE A 105 13.68 -8.01 6.08
CA ILE A 105 13.15 -9.03 5.19
C ILE A 105 11.70 -9.34 5.53
N ASN A 106 10.82 -9.27 4.54
CA ASN A 106 9.47 -9.80 4.65
C ASN A 106 9.49 -11.32 4.59
N ARG A 107 9.26 -12.00 5.73
CA ARG A 107 9.28 -13.47 5.78
C ARG A 107 8.04 -14.13 5.16
N ASP A 108 6.98 -13.34 4.89
CA ASP A 108 5.75 -13.83 4.28
C ASP A 108 5.81 -13.75 2.74
N ASP A 109 6.90 -13.18 2.16
CA ASP A 109 7.12 -13.07 0.72
C ASP A 109 8.32 -13.91 0.28
N PRO A 110 8.09 -15.04 -0.45
CA PRO A 110 9.19 -15.93 -0.87
C PRO A 110 10.25 -15.26 -1.75
N TRP A 111 9.87 -14.29 -2.59
CA TRP A 111 10.82 -13.54 -3.42
C TRP A 111 11.77 -12.71 -2.55
N VAL A 112 11.23 -12.09 -1.49
CA VAL A 112 12.04 -11.27 -0.57
C VAL A 112 12.93 -12.15 0.30
N VAL A 113 12.41 -13.28 0.79
CA VAL A 113 13.20 -14.27 1.54
C VAL A 113 14.40 -14.77 0.73
N ALA A 114 14.20 -15.02 -0.57
CA ALA A 114 15.28 -15.47 -1.46
C ALA A 114 16.41 -14.43 -1.68
N MET A 115 16.20 -13.15 -1.30
CA MET A 115 17.20 -12.08 -1.38
C MET A 115 18.11 -12.04 -0.15
N THR A 116 17.92 -12.90 0.85
CA THR A 116 18.65 -12.86 2.12
C THR A 116 20.12 -13.28 1.92
N HIS A 117 21.04 -12.55 2.53
CA HIS A 117 22.46 -12.86 2.59
C HIS A 117 22.83 -13.35 4.01
N GLU A 118 23.39 -14.54 4.13
CA GLU A 118 23.68 -15.19 5.42
C GLU A 118 24.76 -14.46 6.25
N ASP A 119 25.63 -13.69 5.60
CA ASP A 119 26.72 -12.92 6.22
C ASP A 119 26.31 -11.53 6.73
N ARG A 120 25.01 -11.21 6.67
CA ARG A 120 24.45 -9.90 7.01
C ARG A 120 23.61 -9.94 8.29
N GLU A 121 23.52 -8.79 8.95
CA GLU A 121 22.50 -8.61 9.99
C GLU A 121 21.11 -8.63 9.33
N VAL A 122 20.29 -9.60 9.68
CA VAL A 122 18.93 -9.78 9.19
C VAL A 122 17.93 -9.61 10.33
N VAL A 123 16.93 -8.76 10.11
CA VAL A 123 15.73 -8.66 10.95
C VAL A 123 14.52 -8.91 10.05
N THR A 124 13.64 -9.81 10.46
CA THR A 124 12.45 -10.11 9.65
C THR A 124 11.20 -9.43 10.19
N PHE A 125 10.24 -9.22 9.29
CA PHE A 125 8.87 -8.85 9.66
C PHE A 125 7.87 -9.72 8.92
N GLY A 126 6.66 -9.83 9.46
CA GLY A 126 5.56 -10.59 8.86
C GLY A 126 4.40 -10.75 9.83
N LEU A 127 3.27 -11.27 9.36
CA LEU A 127 2.04 -11.41 10.17
C LEU A 127 2.08 -12.59 11.14
N GLY A 128 3.00 -13.53 10.94
CA GLY A 128 3.21 -14.64 11.87
C GLY A 128 3.98 -14.22 13.11
N ARG A 129 4.11 -15.18 14.06
CA ARG A 129 4.82 -14.98 15.33
C ARG A 129 6.31 -14.64 15.10
N PRO A 130 6.83 -13.56 15.71
CA PRO A 130 8.24 -13.19 15.59
C PRO A 130 9.16 -14.09 16.42
N ILE A 131 10.43 -14.20 16.00
CA ILE A 131 11.50 -14.95 16.69
C ILE A 131 12.61 -13.94 17.05
N GLY A 132 13.18 -14.06 18.24
CA GLY A 132 14.31 -13.22 18.66
C GLY A 132 13.97 -11.73 18.68
N HIS A 133 14.54 -10.97 17.74
CA HIS A 133 14.34 -9.52 17.57
C HIS A 133 13.50 -9.17 16.33
N ASP A 134 12.87 -10.17 15.73
CA ASP A 134 11.97 -9.99 14.58
C ASP A 134 10.68 -9.28 14.99
N PHE A 135 9.96 -8.78 13.98
CA PHE A 135 8.67 -8.11 14.16
C PHE A 135 7.53 -8.97 13.63
N GLY A 136 6.42 -9.01 14.36
CA GLY A 136 5.28 -9.83 14.00
C GLY A 136 4.10 -9.67 14.92
N LEU A 137 3.16 -10.61 14.85
CA LEU A 137 1.98 -10.66 15.70
C LEU A 137 2.11 -11.73 16.79
N ILE A 138 1.66 -11.38 17.99
CA ILE A 138 1.55 -12.32 19.12
C ILE A 138 0.15 -12.25 19.70
N ASP A 139 -0.29 -13.33 20.35
CA ASP A 139 -1.41 -13.26 21.27
C ASP A 139 -0.91 -12.66 22.60
N HIS A 140 -1.56 -11.61 23.07
CA HIS A 140 -1.30 -10.96 24.33
C HIS A 140 -2.64 -10.63 24.99
N ASP A 141 -2.93 -11.30 26.11
CA ASP A 141 -4.20 -11.20 26.86
C ASP A 141 -5.45 -11.49 25.99
N GLY A 142 -5.36 -12.48 25.09
CA GLY A 142 -6.46 -12.91 24.22
C GLY A 142 -6.74 -11.99 23.03
N ALA A 143 -5.83 -11.05 22.74
CA ALA A 143 -5.91 -10.16 21.59
C ALA A 143 -4.63 -10.24 20.74
N SER A 144 -4.75 -9.91 19.44
CA SER A 144 -3.61 -9.81 18.53
C SER A 144 -2.86 -8.49 18.75
N TRP A 145 -1.54 -8.58 18.96
CA TRP A 145 -0.66 -7.43 19.17
C TRP A 145 0.53 -7.45 18.22
N LEU A 146 0.92 -6.27 17.74
CA LEU A 146 2.22 -6.07 17.12
C LEU A 146 3.30 -6.22 18.19
N ALA A 147 4.39 -6.90 17.86
CA ALA A 147 5.46 -7.19 18.80
C ALA A 147 6.85 -7.20 18.15
N CYS A 148 7.87 -6.91 18.98
CA CYS A 148 9.27 -7.19 18.71
C CYS A 148 9.68 -8.40 19.56
N GLY A 149 9.91 -9.55 18.93
CA GLY A 149 10.11 -10.80 19.67
C GLY A 149 8.94 -11.10 20.60
N ARG A 150 9.20 -11.06 21.91
CA ARG A 150 8.18 -11.27 22.95
C ARG A 150 7.62 -9.98 23.53
N GLN A 151 8.19 -8.83 23.17
CA GLN A 151 7.76 -7.51 23.68
C GLN A 151 6.56 -7.02 22.91
N PRO A 152 5.37 -6.91 23.52
CA PRO A 152 4.21 -6.30 22.87
C PRO A 152 4.44 -4.79 22.69
N LEU A 153 4.00 -4.25 21.55
CA LEU A 153 4.13 -2.84 21.17
C LEU A 153 2.78 -2.13 21.21
N MET A 154 1.79 -2.67 20.51
CA MET A 154 0.43 -2.12 20.47
C MET A 154 -0.56 -3.17 19.98
N PRO A 155 -1.86 -3.07 20.37
CA PRO A 155 -2.91 -3.91 19.80
C PRO A 155 -3.00 -3.75 18.28
N GLU A 156 -3.23 -4.83 17.54
CA GLU A 156 -3.45 -4.77 16.10
C GLU A 156 -4.62 -3.85 15.74
N THR A 157 -5.68 -3.87 16.53
CA THR A 157 -6.87 -3.01 16.36
C THR A 157 -6.60 -1.52 16.55
N ALA A 158 -5.46 -1.16 17.14
CA ALA A 158 -5.04 0.24 17.31
C ALA A 158 -4.22 0.78 16.13
N VAL A 159 -3.95 -0.03 15.10
CA VAL A 159 -3.38 0.44 13.83
C VAL A 159 -4.44 1.26 13.09
N PRO A 160 -4.20 2.56 12.83
CA PRO A 160 -5.27 3.45 12.35
C PRO A 160 -5.71 3.19 10.91
N VAL A 161 -4.87 2.55 10.11
CA VAL A 161 -5.14 2.24 8.69
C VAL A 161 -5.52 0.77 8.57
N PRO A 162 -6.73 0.45 8.04
CA PRO A 162 -7.24 -0.92 8.02
C PRO A 162 -6.46 -1.83 7.07
N GLY A 163 -6.50 -3.14 7.37
CA GLY A 163 -5.99 -4.22 6.51
C GLY A 163 -4.63 -4.77 6.95
N HIS A 164 -4.50 -6.09 6.85
CA HIS A 164 -3.29 -6.82 7.23
C HIS A 164 -2.04 -6.35 6.50
N HIS A 165 -2.16 -5.89 5.25
CA HIS A 165 -1.04 -5.29 4.51
C HIS A 165 -0.53 -3.99 5.18
N ASN A 166 -1.39 -3.21 5.84
CA ASN A 166 -0.97 -2.04 6.60
C ASN A 166 -0.35 -2.43 7.95
N VAL A 167 -0.82 -3.51 8.58
CA VAL A 167 -0.14 -4.11 9.75
C VAL A 167 1.28 -4.53 9.37
N ALA A 168 1.46 -5.21 8.24
CA ALA A 168 2.79 -5.58 7.73
C ALA A 168 3.67 -4.35 7.44
N ASN A 169 3.10 -3.28 6.86
CA ASN A 169 3.80 -2.02 6.63
C ASN A 169 4.27 -1.38 7.95
N VAL A 170 3.45 -1.41 9.00
CA VAL A 170 3.82 -0.90 10.33
C VAL A 170 4.96 -1.74 10.94
N LEU A 171 4.89 -3.07 10.85
CA LEU A 171 5.94 -3.97 11.32
C LEU A 171 7.27 -3.74 10.57
N ALA A 172 7.22 -3.52 9.24
CA ALA A 172 8.37 -3.15 8.44
C ALA A 172 8.98 -1.81 8.89
N ALA A 173 8.12 -0.82 9.18
CA ALA A 173 8.57 0.50 9.64
C ALA A 173 9.29 0.41 11.00
N TYR A 174 8.77 -0.37 11.96
CA TYR A 174 9.48 -0.64 13.21
C TYR A 174 10.83 -1.31 12.97
N ALA A 175 10.88 -2.37 12.13
CA ALA A 175 12.12 -3.09 11.85
C ALA A 175 13.20 -2.19 11.24
N LEU A 176 12.82 -1.25 10.37
CA LEU A 176 13.70 -0.26 9.78
C LEU A 176 14.14 0.81 10.79
N ALA A 177 13.18 1.41 11.52
CA ALA A 177 13.44 2.49 12.45
C ALA A 177 14.36 2.06 13.61
N THR A 178 14.25 0.80 14.05
CA THR A 178 15.11 0.24 15.13
C THR A 178 16.57 0.06 14.72
N ALA A 179 16.93 0.21 13.45
CA ALA A 179 18.33 0.30 13.03
C ALA A 179 18.99 1.62 13.43
N VAL A 180 18.20 2.66 13.73
CA VAL A 180 18.68 4.02 14.04
C VAL A 180 18.34 4.43 15.46
N SER A 181 17.14 4.17 15.95
CA SER A 181 16.68 4.50 17.29
C SER A 181 16.11 3.26 18.00
N ARG A 182 16.17 3.25 19.32
CA ARG A 182 15.54 2.20 20.15
C ARG A 182 14.32 2.68 20.93
N ASP A 183 13.85 3.89 20.65
CA ASP A 183 12.67 4.47 21.31
C ASP A 183 11.37 3.93 20.70
N LEU A 184 11.02 2.70 21.10
CA LEU A 184 9.80 2.04 20.67
C LEU A 184 8.53 2.78 21.12
N ALA A 185 8.60 3.55 22.20
CA ALA A 185 7.45 4.33 22.69
C ALA A 185 7.13 5.46 21.73
N ALA A 186 8.14 6.28 21.36
CA ALA A 186 7.97 7.34 20.36
C ALA A 186 7.50 6.80 19.00
N MET A 187 8.05 5.65 18.57
CA MET A 187 7.60 4.98 17.33
C MET A 187 6.14 4.56 17.41
N THR A 188 5.70 3.99 18.54
CA THR A 188 4.30 3.56 18.74
C THR A 188 3.35 4.76 18.72
N GLU A 189 3.75 5.89 19.30
CA GLU A 189 2.97 7.13 19.21
C GLU A 189 2.87 7.66 17.77
N ALA A 190 3.96 7.56 16.99
CA ALA A 190 3.92 7.92 15.57
C ALA A 190 2.89 7.07 14.81
N VAL A 191 2.87 5.74 15.03
CA VAL A 191 1.86 4.86 14.42
C VAL A 191 0.45 5.29 14.80
N ARG A 192 0.18 5.54 16.10
CA ARG A 192 -1.15 5.96 16.57
C ARG A 192 -1.60 7.29 15.98
N ALA A 193 -0.66 8.19 15.71
CA ALA A 193 -0.92 9.49 15.11
C ALA A 193 -1.08 9.43 13.58
N PHE A 194 -0.61 8.38 12.93
CA PHE A 194 -0.63 8.22 11.49
C PHE A 194 -2.07 8.17 10.97
N ARG A 195 -2.38 8.94 9.93
CA ARG A 195 -3.73 9.01 9.34
C ARG A 195 -3.82 8.37 7.96
N GLY A 196 -2.78 7.62 7.56
CA GLY A 196 -2.65 7.12 6.20
C GLY A 196 -2.14 8.18 5.25
N LEU A 197 -2.02 7.81 3.99
CA LEU A 197 -1.69 8.71 2.90
C LEU A 197 -2.93 8.92 2.01
N ALA A 198 -3.02 10.09 1.39
CA ALA A 198 -4.07 10.36 0.42
C ALA A 198 -4.13 9.28 -0.67
N HIS A 199 -5.32 8.91 -1.07
CA HIS A 199 -5.58 7.91 -2.11
C HIS A 199 -5.04 6.49 -1.81
N ARG A 200 -4.92 6.12 -0.52
CA ARG A 200 -4.49 4.80 -0.07
C ARG A 200 -5.45 4.27 0.98
N THR A 201 -6.43 3.51 0.56
CA THR A 201 -7.50 2.93 1.39
C THR A 201 -8.12 4.00 2.33
N GLN A 202 -8.26 5.22 1.82
CA GLN A 202 -8.75 6.38 2.56
C GLN A 202 -10.27 6.39 2.56
N ILE A 203 -10.90 6.40 3.74
CA ILE A 203 -12.35 6.58 3.85
C ILE A 203 -12.68 8.03 3.48
N VAL A 204 -13.44 8.21 2.40
CA VAL A 204 -13.92 9.51 1.90
C VAL A 204 -15.14 9.96 2.69
N VAL A 205 -16.14 9.07 2.79
CA VAL A 205 -17.38 9.33 3.50
C VAL A 205 -18.06 8.03 3.93
N ARG A 206 -18.84 8.10 5.01
CA ARG A 206 -19.77 7.06 5.42
C ARG A 206 -21.18 7.59 5.22
N ARG A 207 -21.94 6.99 4.31
CA ARG A 207 -23.28 7.44 3.96
C ARG A 207 -24.24 6.28 3.74
N ASP A 208 -25.43 6.37 4.32
CA ASP A 208 -26.50 5.37 4.19
C ASP A 208 -26.07 3.94 4.58
N GLY A 209 -25.12 3.84 5.54
CA GLY A 209 -24.52 2.58 5.98
C GLY A 209 -23.49 2.00 5.00
N VAL A 210 -23.02 2.78 4.02
CA VAL A 210 -22.00 2.42 3.06
C VAL A 210 -20.73 3.24 3.30
N ASP A 211 -19.57 2.58 3.35
CA ASP A 211 -18.27 3.23 3.41
C ASP A 211 -17.73 3.45 1.99
N TRP A 212 -17.39 4.69 1.65
CA TRP A 212 -16.77 5.05 0.38
C TRP A 212 -15.26 5.23 0.56
N ILE A 213 -14.47 4.45 -0.19
CA ILE A 213 -13.03 4.30 0.06
C ILE A 213 -12.25 4.61 -1.20
N ASP A 214 -11.32 5.55 -1.09
CA ASP A 214 -10.38 5.92 -2.14
C ASP A 214 -9.04 5.18 -1.96
N ASP A 215 -8.76 4.28 -2.87
CA ASP A 215 -7.48 3.58 -3.03
C ASP A 215 -6.97 3.74 -4.47
N SER A 216 -7.10 4.95 -5.02
CA SER A 216 -6.68 5.27 -6.39
C SER A 216 -5.21 4.94 -6.65
N LYS A 217 -4.36 4.85 -5.62
CA LYS A 217 -2.97 4.39 -5.72
C LYS A 217 -2.84 2.88 -5.95
N GLY A 218 -3.89 2.09 -5.83
CA GLY A 218 -3.96 0.68 -6.21
C GLY A 218 -3.83 0.47 -7.72
N THR A 219 -2.65 0.75 -8.29
CA THR A 219 -2.38 0.79 -9.73
C THR A 219 -1.92 -0.54 -10.33
N ASN A 220 -1.93 -1.61 -9.54
CA ASN A 220 -1.62 -2.96 -9.97
C ASN A 220 -2.55 -3.98 -9.30
N VAL A 221 -2.60 -5.17 -9.89
CA VAL A 221 -3.49 -6.28 -9.47
C VAL A 221 -3.27 -6.66 -8.01
N GLY A 222 -2.01 -6.77 -7.55
CA GLY A 222 -1.68 -7.16 -6.18
C GLY A 222 -2.14 -6.13 -5.14
N ALA A 223 -2.04 -4.83 -5.46
CA ALA A 223 -2.53 -3.77 -4.58
C ALA A 223 -4.05 -3.85 -4.38
N THR A 224 -4.80 -3.98 -5.47
CA THR A 224 -6.26 -4.10 -5.44
C THR A 224 -6.72 -5.36 -4.69
N ALA A 225 -6.06 -6.50 -4.96
CA ALA A 225 -6.35 -7.74 -4.24
C ALA A 225 -6.13 -7.60 -2.72
N ALA A 226 -5.01 -6.97 -2.31
CA ALA A 226 -4.69 -6.73 -0.90
C ALA A 226 -5.68 -5.75 -0.25
N ALA A 227 -6.07 -4.67 -0.96
CA ALA A 227 -7.06 -3.71 -0.47
C ALA A 227 -8.41 -4.40 -0.23
N MET A 228 -8.92 -5.15 -1.20
CA MET A 228 -10.18 -5.90 -1.06
C MET A 228 -10.12 -6.91 0.09
N ALA A 229 -9.07 -7.72 0.16
CA ALA A 229 -8.91 -8.73 1.22
C ALA A 229 -8.89 -8.11 2.63
N GLY A 230 -8.35 -6.89 2.77
CA GLY A 230 -8.27 -6.17 4.03
C GLY A 230 -9.57 -5.54 4.52
N LEU A 231 -10.62 -5.50 3.70
CA LEU A 231 -11.91 -4.94 4.05
C LEU A 231 -12.82 -5.96 4.76
N SER A 232 -13.65 -5.49 5.67
CA SER A 232 -14.46 -6.35 6.55
C SER A 232 -15.80 -6.78 5.95
N GLY A 233 -16.37 -5.97 5.04
CA GLY A 233 -17.70 -6.19 4.44
C GLY A 233 -17.63 -6.62 2.97
N PRO A 234 -18.81 -6.86 2.34
CA PRO A 234 -18.89 -7.00 0.90
C PRO A 234 -18.47 -5.71 0.18
N VAL A 235 -17.84 -5.87 -0.99
CA VAL A 235 -17.23 -4.75 -1.72
C VAL A 235 -17.94 -4.51 -3.05
N VAL A 236 -18.27 -3.25 -3.35
CA VAL A 236 -18.52 -2.81 -4.72
C VAL A 236 -17.22 -2.18 -5.23
N LEU A 237 -16.53 -2.89 -6.12
CA LEU A 237 -15.23 -2.46 -6.64
C LEU A 237 -15.40 -1.57 -7.86
N ILE A 238 -14.75 -0.40 -7.88
CA ILE A 238 -14.54 0.41 -9.09
C ILE A 238 -13.10 0.14 -9.56
N ALA A 239 -12.95 -0.46 -10.75
CA ALA A 239 -11.66 -0.87 -11.30
C ALA A 239 -11.51 -0.50 -12.78
N GLY A 240 -10.25 -0.50 -13.25
CA GLY A 240 -9.92 -0.25 -14.66
C GLY A 240 -9.02 0.94 -14.90
N GLY A 241 -8.65 1.10 -16.17
CA GLY A 241 -7.64 2.03 -16.64
C GLY A 241 -6.67 1.35 -17.61
N ASP A 242 -5.40 1.77 -17.62
CA ASP A 242 -4.33 1.15 -18.40
C ASP A 242 -3.62 0.07 -17.57
N GLY A 243 -3.83 -1.17 -17.90
CA GLY A 243 -3.29 -2.34 -17.18
C GLY A 243 -1.82 -2.64 -17.46
N LYS A 244 -1.16 -1.93 -18.38
CA LYS A 244 0.27 -2.13 -18.71
C LYS A 244 0.63 -3.60 -18.96
N GLY A 245 -0.22 -4.32 -19.70
CA GLY A 245 -0.01 -5.74 -20.00
C GLY A 245 -0.32 -6.72 -18.85
N ALA A 246 -0.78 -6.26 -17.69
CA ALA A 246 -1.02 -7.10 -16.52
C ALA A 246 -1.99 -8.26 -16.82
N ASP A 247 -1.76 -9.39 -16.14
CA ASP A 247 -2.72 -10.47 -15.99
C ASP A 247 -3.67 -10.16 -14.83
N PHE A 248 -4.96 -10.11 -15.09
CA PHE A 248 -6.00 -9.84 -14.09
C PHE A 248 -6.58 -11.11 -13.43
N ALA A 249 -6.21 -12.30 -13.89
CA ALA A 249 -6.72 -13.56 -13.33
C ALA A 249 -6.54 -13.69 -11.80
N PRO A 250 -5.45 -13.19 -11.19
CA PRO A 250 -5.28 -13.23 -9.72
C PRO A 250 -6.36 -12.47 -8.92
N LEU A 251 -7.09 -11.52 -9.54
CA LEU A 251 -8.22 -10.84 -8.87
C LEU A 251 -9.43 -11.76 -8.68
N ALA A 252 -9.60 -12.78 -9.52
CA ALA A 252 -10.83 -13.58 -9.56
C ALA A 252 -11.16 -14.25 -8.21
N ALA A 253 -10.13 -14.67 -7.46
CA ALA A 253 -10.32 -15.31 -6.15
C ALA A 253 -10.92 -14.35 -5.13
N VAL A 254 -10.31 -13.17 -4.94
CA VAL A 254 -10.76 -12.18 -3.96
C VAL A 254 -12.07 -11.52 -4.39
N VAL A 255 -12.29 -11.32 -5.68
CA VAL A 255 -13.56 -10.80 -6.21
C VAL A 255 -14.71 -11.79 -5.95
N ARG A 256 -14.52 -13.09 -6.18
CA ARG A 256 -15.54 -14.11 -5.89
C ARG A 256 -15.90 -14.17 -4.40
N ASP A 257 -14.91 -13.97 -3.52
CA ASP A 257 -15.11 -14.02 -2.07
C ASP A 257 -15.75 -12.74 -1.50
N LYS A 258 -15.33 -11.57 -2.01
CA LYS A 258 -15.63 -10.28 -1.40
C LYS A 258 -16.55 -9.38 -2.22
N ALA A 259 -16.58 -9.51 -3.57
CA ALA A 259 -17.28 -8.51 -4.35
C ALA A 259 -18.80 -8.77 -4.42
N ARG A 260 -19.57 -7.74 -4.12
CA ARG A 260 -20.99 -7.67 -4.48
C ARG A 260 -21.16 -7.41 -5.98
N ALA A 261 -20.38 -6.47 -6.51
CA ALA A 261 -20.36 -6.10 -7.93
C ALA A 261 -19.01 -5.45 -8.28
N VAL A 262 -18.70 -5.39 -9.58
CA VAL A 262 -17.58 -4.65 -10.11
C VAL A 262 -18.09 -3.64 -11.14
N VAL A 263 -17.65 -2.39 -11.00
CA VAL A 263 -17.87 -1.30 -11.95
C VAL A 263 -16.56 -1.04 -12.70
N LEU A 264 -16.57 -1.20 -14.01
CA LEU A 264 -15.38 -1.09 -14.85
C LEU A 264 -15.34 0.23 -15.62
N ILE A 265 -14.15 0.84 -15.65
CA ILE A 265 -13.85 2.06 -16.42
C ILE A 265 -12.57 1.88 -17.24
N GLY A 266 -12.37 2.71 -18.25
CA GLY A 266 -11.10 2.87 -18.96
C GLY A 266 -10.76 1.76 -19.94
N ARG A 267 -9.52 1.83 -20.43
CA ARG A 267 -9.02 1.08 -21.59
C ARG A 267 -9.15 -0.44 -21.48
N ASP A 268 -8.68 -1.01 -20.38
CA ASP A 268 -8.60 -2.47 -20.20
C ASP A 268 -9.80 -3.07 -19.48
N ALA A 269 -10.93 -2.33 -19.40
CA ALA A 269 -12.17 -2.81 -18.78
C ALA A 269 -12.61 -4.18 -19.31
N ALA A 270 -12.58 -4.39 -20.63
CA ALA A 270 -12.96 -5.66 -21.24
C ALA A 270 -12.03 -6.83 -20.83
N ARG A 271 -10.74 -6.58 -20.63
CA ARG A 271 -9.78 -7.60 -20.18
C ARG A 271 -10.04 -7.99 -18.71
N ILE A 272 -10.39 -7.01 -17.87
CA ILE A 272 -10.77 -7.28 -16.48
C ILE A 272 -12.09 -8.06 -16.43
N GLU A 273 -13.09 -7.69 -17.24
CA GLU A 273 -14.34 -8.44 -17.33
C GLU A 273 -14.12 -9.90 -17.75
N GLU A 274 -13.27 -10.14 -18.76
CA GLU A 274 -12.89 -11.49 -19.18
C GLU A 274 -12.31 -12.31 -18.02
N ALA A 275 -11.36 -11.73 -17.28
CA ALA A 275 -10.69 -12.38 -16.15
C ALA A 275 -11.64 -12.64 -14.96
N LEU A 276 -12.66 -11.81 -14.79
CA LEU A 276 -13.63 -11.90 -13.69
C LEU A 276 -14.94 -12.55 -14.07
N ARG A 277 -15.03 -13.13 -15.27
CA ARG A 277 -16.28 -13.73 -15.79
C ARG A 277 -16.84 -14.77 -14.82
N GLY A 278 -18.10 -14.59 -14.43
CA GLY A 278 -18.79 -15.50 -13.51
C GLY A 278 -18.41 -15.35 -12.02
N CYS A 279 -17.60 -14.36 -11.64
CA CYS A 279 -17.29 -14.12 -10.22
C CYS A 279 -18.38 -13.32 -9.52
N CYS A 280 -18.92 -12.27 -10.15
CA CYS A 280 -19.96 -11.39 -9.61
C CYS A 280 -20.62 -10.60 -10.78
N PRO A 281 -21.68 -9.81 -10.52
CA PRO A 281 -22.21 -8.85 -11.49
C PRO A 281 -21.15 -7.82 -11.89
N ILE A 282 -21.06 -7.52 -13.19
CA ILE A 282 -20.12 -6.54 -13.76
C ILE A 282 -20.93 -5.52 -14.57
N VAL A 283 -20.62 -4.24 -14.38
CA VAL A 283 -21.23 -3.14 -15.16
C VAL A 283 -20.10 -2.20 -15.64
N HIS A 284 -20.34 -1.53 -16.79
CA HIS A 284 -19.38 -0.61 -17.39
C HIS A 284 -19.84 0.82 -17.23
N ALA A 285 -18.92 1.71 -16.89
CA ALA A 285 -19.13 3.15 -16.82
C ALA A 285 -18.19 3.89 -17.78
N ARG A 286 -18.65 5.01 -18.33
CA ARG A 286 -17.89 5.82 -19.28
C ARG A 286 -16.89 6.76 -18.59
N ASP A 287 -17.25 7.19 -17.38
CA ASP A 287 -16.49 8.13 -16.58
C ASP A 287 -16.67 7.87 -15.08
N MET A 288 -16.01 8.66 -14.24
CA MET A 288 -16.05 8.49 -12.79
C MET A 288 -17.43 8.84 -12.19
N ASP A 289 -18.14 9.79 -12.74
CA ASP A 289 -19.48 10.16 -12.27
C ASP A 289 -20.46 9.00 -12.45
N GLU A 290 -20.46 8.41 -13.64
CA GLU A 290 -21.29 7.25 -13.95
C GLU A 290 -20.85 6.04 -13.10
N ALA A 291 -19.55 5.85 -12.87
CA ALA A 291 -19.03 4.79 -12.02
C ALA A 291 -19.52 4.91 -10.57
N VAL A 292 -19.49 6.11 -10.00
CA VAL A 292 -20.01 6.39 -8.65
C VAL A 292 -21.53 6.14 -8.57
N LEU A 293 -22.30 6.58 -9.58
CA LEU A 293 -23.76 6.33 -9.61
C LEU A 293 -24.10 4.84 -9.73
N MET A 294 -23.37 4.10 -10.58
CA MET A 294 -23.55 2.66 -10.73
C MET A 294 -23.13 1.92 -9.47
N ALA A 295 -22.02 2.29 -8.85
CA ALA A 295 -21.58 1.70 -7.59
C ALA A 295 -22.60 1.94 -6.47
N ARG A 296 -23.18 3.16 -6.37
CA ARG A 296 -24.26 3.47 -5.43
C ARG A 296 -25.49 2.59 -5.65
N ALA A 297 -25.86 2.34 -6.91
CA ALA A 297 -27.02 1.51 -7.24
C ALA A 297 -26.81 0.02 -6.90
N GLN A 298 -25.58 -0.47 -6.87
CA GLN A 298 -25.23 -1.84 -6.48
C GLN A 298 -25.03 -2.01 -4.97
N ALA A 299 -24.62 -0.96 -4.26
CA ALA A 299 -24.28 -1.02 -2.84
C ALA A 299 -25.51 -1.17 -1.96
N GLN A 300 -25.36 -1.91 -0.86
CA GLN A 300 -26.33 -2.10 0.20
C GLN A 300 -25.75 -1.66 1.55
N THR A 301 -26.62 -1.41 2.54
CA THR A 301 -26.19 -1.10 3.91
C THR A 301 -25.23 -2.18 4.43
N GLY A 302 -24.07 -1.77 4.92
CA GLY A 302 -22.98 -2.63 5.37
C GLY A 302 -21.90 -2.88 4.32
N ASP A 303 -22.12 -2.46 3.06
CA ASP A 303 -21.12 -2.60 2.01
C ASP A 303 -20.05 -1.50 2.04
N GLN A 304 -18.99 -1.76 1.30
CA GLN A 304 -17.88 -0.84 1.09
C GLN A 304 -17.71 -0.59 -0.42
N VAL A 305 -17.84 0.66 -0.86
CA VAL A 305 -17.51 1.04 -2.24
C VAL A 305 -16.02 1.41 -2.28
N LEU A 306 -15.25 0.65 -3.03
CA LEU A 306 -13.80 0.78 -3.12
C LEU A 306 -13.38 1.21 -4.55
N LEU A 307 -12.78 2.40 -4.67
CA LEU A 307 -11.98 2.72 -5.84
C LEU A 307 -10.59 2.12 -5.66
N SER A 308 -10.29 0.96 -6.27
CA SER A 308 -8.95 0.37 -6.32
C SER A 308 -8.73 -0.21 -7.73
N PRO A 309 -8.14 0.56 -8.62
CA PRO A 309 -8.28 0.38 -10.06
C PRO A 309 -7.57 -0.82 -10.68
N ALA A 310 -6.56 -1.41 -10.02
CA ALA A 310 -5.65 -2.41 -10.57
C ALA A 310 -4.86 -1.95 -11.82
N CYS A 311 -5.04 -0.71 -12.25
CA CYS A 311 -4.54 -0.14 -13.49
C CYS A 311 -3.93 1.24 -13.27
N ALA A 312 -2.99 1.64 -14.11
CA ALA A 312 -2.56 3.04 -14.23
C ALA A 312 -3.74 3.92 -14.70
N SER A 313 -3.61 5.24 -14.50
CA SER A 313 -4.72 6.18 -14.72
C SER A 313 -4.59 7.02 -15.99
N PHE A 314 -3.49 6.86 -16.74
CA PHE A 314 -3.10 7.81 -17.80
C PHE A 314 -3.99 7.77 -19.04
N ASP A 315 -4.85 6.78 -19.18
CA ASP A 315 -5.84 6.68 -20.25
C ASP A 315 -7.03 7.64 -20.05
N MET A 316 -7.38 7.96 -18.81
CA MET A 316 -8.53 8.82 -18.47
C MET A 316 -8.17 10.03 -17.60
N PHE A 317 -7.06 9.98 -16.85
CA PHE A 317 -6.69 11.00 -15.86
C PHE A 317 -5.22 11.38 -15.97
N ARG A 318 -4.84 12.57 -15.48
CA ARG A 318 -3.44 13.06 -15.50
C ARG A 318 -2.49 12.15 -14.70
N ASN A 319 -2.94 11.60 -13.60
CA ASN A 319 -2.22 10.69 -12.72
C ASN A 319 -3.20 10.06 -11.71
N TYR A 320 -2.72 9.15 -10.85
CA TYR A 320 -3.56 8.49 -9.85
C TYR A 320 -4.16 9.46 -8.82
N ALA A 321 -3.44 10.53 -8.44
CA ALA A 321 -3.96 11.53 -7.50
C ALA A 321 -5.16 12.26 -8.10
N HIS A 322 -5.06 12.72 -9.35
CA HIS A 322 -6.18 13.33 -10.07
C HIS A 322 -7.38 12.36 -10.19
N ARG A 323 -7.15 11.07 -10.42
CA ARG A 323 -8.23 10.07 -10.42
C ARG A 323 -8.92 9.97 -9.05
N GLY A 324 -8.15 9.97 -7.97
CA GLY A 324 -8.67 9.97 -6.61
C GLY A 324 -9.43 11.26 -6.27
N GLU A 325 -8.90 12.43 -6.64
CA GLU A 325 -9.58 13.72 -6.48
C GLU A 325 -10.94 13.73 -7.20
N VAL A 326 -10.99 13.28 -8.47
CA VAL A 326 -12.24 13.19 -9.25
C VAL A 326 -13.23 12.22 -8.60
N PHE A 327 -12.76 11.10 -8.03
CA PHE A 327 -13.62 10.18 -7.28
C PHE A 327 -14.19 10.84 -6.02
N VAL A 328 -13.37 11.50 -5.21
CA VAL A 328 -13.79 12.21 -3.99
C VAL A 328 -14.83 13.27 -4.32
N ASP A 329 -14.60 14.07 -5.39
CA ASP A 329 -15.52 15.08 -5.85
C ASP A 329 -16.86 14.49 -6.33
N ALA A 330 -16.82 13.39 -7.11
CA ALA A 330 -18.02 12.69 -7.57
C ALA A 330 -18.83 12.13 -6.39
N VAL A 331 -18.17 11.47 -5.42
CA VAL A 331 -18.83 10.96 -4.21
C VAL A 331 -19.46 12.10 -3.42
N THR A 332 -18.75 13.20 -3.20
CA THR A 332 -19.26 14.35 -2.45
C THR A 332 -20.48 14.95 -3.14
N ARG A 333 -20.46 15.11 -4.45
CA ARG A 333 -21.54 15.72 -5.23
C ARG A 333 -22.74 14.79 -5.39
N LEU A 334 -22.53 13.53 -5.74
CA LEU A 334 -23.59 12.61 -6.17
C LEU A 334 -24.16 11.75 -5.01
N VAL A 335 -23.35 11.51 -3.98
CA VAL A 335 -23.76 10.67 -2.84
C VAL A 335 -24.17 11.53 -1.65
N VAL A 336 -23.37 12.56 -1.31
CA VAL A 336 -23.64 13.40 -0.13
C VAL A 336 -24.70 14.45 -0.43
N SER A 337 -24.57 15.20 -1.54
CA SER A 337 -25.46 16.32 -1.87
C SER A 337 -26.75 15.90 -2.59
N GLY A 338 -26.76 14.74 -3.26
CA GLY A 338 -27.90 14.26 -4.06
C GLY A 338 -29.09 13.75 -3.29
N SER A 339 -29.06 13.67 -1.94
CA SER A 339 -30.15 13.20 -1.09
C SER A 339 -31.07 14.30 -0.55
N GLY A 340 -30.91 15.55 -1.02
CA GLY A 340 -31.74 16.70 -0.63
C GLY A 340 -33.04 16.90 -1.41
N GLY A 341 -33.39 16.01 -2.36
CA GLY A 341 -34.45 16.23 -3.34
C GLY A 341 -35.65 15.28 -3.34
N ALA A 342 -35.93 14.57 -2.24
CA ALA A 342 -37.08 13.65 -2.18
C ALA A 342 -37.88 13.81 -0.85
N HIS A 343 -38.34 15.02 -0.56
CA HIS A 343 -39.50 15.26 0.30
C HIS A 343 -40.12 16.59 -0.13
N GLY A 344 -41.07 16.48 -1.04
CA GLY A 344 -41.99 17.49 -1.48
C GLY A 344 -43.27 16.81 -1.95
#